data_3111cd50da7be574d91388566a8e3d7b
#
_entry.id   3111cd50da7be574d91388566a8e3d7b
#
_cell.length_a   1.000
_cell.length_b   1.000
_cell.length_c   1.000
_cell.angle_alpha   90.00
_cell.angle_beta   90.00
_cell.angle_gamma   90.00
#
_symmetry.space_group_name_H-M   'P 1'
#
loop_
_entity.id
_entity.type
_entity.pdbx_description
1 polymer ?
#
loop_
_entity_poly.entity_id
_entity_poly.type
_entity_poly.pdbx_seq_one_letter_code
_entity_poly.pdbx_strand_id
1 'polypeptide(L)'
;MKATKTLAGALALTMLASTAVSFQVSAADASVTLKGAKVEAEAGGAFSVDVSLADIPSTKINVMDFAVTYDNTVLNVDSVKIGKSADVDVSGDSTAADAPVFNTNIKDSEITVSWSTALGSASWIAEDGVILTISGTVKDDVKDGTVTPIDFAPVTRETYQGSGENNKSMVIGYVNGKDAASYTIKTEAGSVTVGKSGQTTTETTVTTSGEDTTETTSKTTSKTVSYTHLRAHETRRHLV
;
A
#
# COMPACT_ATOMS: atom_id res chain seq x y z
N MET A 1 -9.68 -2.42 -32.03
CA MET A 1 -10.13 -1.19 -31.41
C MET A 1 -9.99 -1.32 -29.89
N LYS A 2 -8.85 -0.89 -29.31
CA LYS A 2 -8.52 -1.04 -27.87
C LYS A 2 -8.08 0.31 -27.26
N ALA A 3 -8.79 1.38 -27.52
CA ALA A 3 -8.33 2.72 -27.15
C ALA A 3 -9.29 3.54 -26.29
N THR A 4 -10.32 2.96 -25.68
CA THR A 4 -11.37 3.73 -24.99
C THR A 4 -11.42 3.57 -23.47
N LYS A 5 -10.58 2.70 -22.87
CA LYS A 5 -10.66 2.44 -21.41
C LYS A 5 -9.80 3.38 -20.54
N THR A 6 -8.86 4.10 -21.10
CA THR A 6 -7.96 5.00 -20.35
C THR A 6 -8.50 6.42 -20.15
N LEU A 7 -9.59 6.78 -20.83
CA LEU A 7 -10.06 8.17 -20.83
C LEU A 7 -10.98 8.52 -19.66
N ALA A 8 -11.72 7.55 -19.12
CA ALA A 8 -12.70 7.82 -18.06
C ALA A 8 -12.06 8.09 -16.68
N GLY A 9 -11.01 7.35 -16.35
CA GLY A 9 -10.30 7.54 -15.08
C GLY A 9 -9.51 8.85 -15.02
N ALA A 10 -8.89 9.21 -16.15
CA ALA A 10 -8.18 10.49 -16.27
C ALA A 10 -9.13 11.69 -16.21
N LEU A 11 -10.39 11.54 -16.68
CA LEU A 11 -11.37 12.62 -16.66
C LEU A 11 -11.88 12.93 -15.26
N ALA A 12 -12.05 11.93 -14.40
CA ALA A 12 -12.49 12.15 -13.03
C ALA A 12 -11.44 12.91 -12.21
N LEU A 13 -10.14 12.57 -12.39
CA LEU A 13 -9.06 13.27 -11.73
C LEU A 13 -8.79 14.68 -12.31
N THR A 14 -8.95 14.86 -13.62
CA THR A 14 -8.81 16.19 -14.23
C THR A 14 -9.94 17.14 -13.86
N MET A 15 -11.14 16.65 -13.55
CA MET A 15 -12.21 17.51 -13.04
C MET A 15 -11.93 18.00 -11.62
N LEU A 16 -11.24 17.23 -10.80
CA LEU A 16 -10.77 17.68 -9.47
C LEU A 16 -9.65 18.73 -9.56
N ALA A 17 -8.85 18.70 -10.62
CA ALA A 17 -7.72 19.61 -10.79
C ALA A 17 -8.08 20.89 -11.57
N SER A 18 -9.12 20.86 -12.40
CA SER A 18 -9.46 21.97 -13.32
C SER A 18 -10.54 22.92 -12.82
N THR A 19 -11.26 22.52 -11.79
CA THR A 19 -12.13 23.47 -11.09
C THR A 19 -11.37 23.91 -9.85
N ALA A 20 -11.08 25.18 -9.72
CA ALA A 20 -10.87 25.84 -8.44
C ALA A 20 -12.20 25.79 -7.65
N VAL A 21 -12.75 24.59 -7.51
CA VAL A 21 -13.78 24.32 -6.53
C VAL A 21 -13.05 24.46 -5.22
N SER A 22 -13.31 25.51 -4.51
CA SER A 22 -13.00 25.60 -3.11
C SER A 22 -13.64 24.37 -2.47
N PHE A 23 -12.84 23.32 -2.24
CA PHE A 23 -13.27 22.16 -1.48
C PHE A 23 -13.67 22.68 -0.11
N GLN A 24 -14.94 22.92 0.08
CA GLN A 24 -15.45 23.15 1.43
C GLN A 24 -15.40 21.80 2.12
N VAL A 25 -14.33 21.58 2.87
CA VAL A 25 -14.28 20.49 3.83
C VAL A 25 -15.43 20.72 4.79
N SER A 26 -16.51 20.00 4.59
CA SER A 26 -17.71 20.10 5.43
C SER A 26 -17.47 19.54 6.84
N ALA A 27 -16.32 18.89 7.05
CA ALA A 27 -15.81 18.50 8.36
C ALA A 27 -14.42 19.13 8.49
N ALA A 28 -14.33 20.30 9.09
CA ALA A 28 -13.12 21.10 9.21
C ALA A 28 -11.91 20.34 9.84
N ASP A 29 -12.14 19.17 10.43
CA ASP A 29 -11.16 18.39 11.15
C ASP A 29 -11.07 16.91 10.70
N ALA A 30 -11.72 16.49 9.62
CA ALA A 30 -11.63 15.10 9.17
C ALA A 30 -10.22 14.83 8.61
N SER A 31 -9.56 13.85 9.20
CA SER A 31 -8.24 13.40 8.77
C SER A 31 -8.25 11.89 8.51
N VAL A 32 -7.36 11.46 7.64
CA VAL A 32 -7.08 10.05 7.36
C VAL A 32 -5.59 9.82 7.52
N THR A 33 -5.20 8.64 7.96
CA THR A 33 -3.80 8.29 8.11
C THR A 33 -3.40 7.26 7.04
N LEU A 34 -2.40 7.61 6.23
CA LEU A 34 -1.78 6.73 5.22
C LEU A 34 -0.52 6.11 5.82
N LYS A 35 -0.47 4.77 5.91
CA LYS A 35 0.56 4.03 6.62
C LYS A 35 1.29 3.05 5.72
N GLY A 36 2.61 3.05 5.77
CA GLY A 36 3.45 1.99 5.19
C GLY A 36 3.86 0.97 6.24
N ALA A 37 3.81 -0.32 5.89
CA ALA A 37 4.34 -1.36 6.75
C ALA A 37 5.88 -1.30 6.83
N LYS A 38 6.43 -1.77 7.96
CA LYS A 38 7.87 -1.97 8.15
C LYS A 38 8.16 -3.44 8.01
N VAL A 39 9.05 -3.79 7.09
CA VAL A 39 9.39 -5.17 6.76
C VAL A 39 10.89 -5.40 6.76
N GLU A 40 11.29 -6.66 6.85
CA GLU A 40 12.68 -7.08 6.72
C GLU A 40 12.82 -7.99 5.48
N ALA A 41 13.93 -7.88 4.76
CA ALA A 41 14.26 -8.72 3.63
C ALA A 41 15.78 -8.88 3.51
N GLU A 42 16.25 -10.02 3.00
CA GLU A 42 17.67 -10.25 2.74
C GLU A 42 18.11 -9.51 1.46
N ALA A 43 19.39 -9.21 1.32
CA ALA A 43 19.96 -8.77 0.04
C ALA A 43 19.68 -9.84 -1.03
N GLY A 44 19.21 -9.44 -2.21
CA GLY A 44 18.70 -10.33 -3.25
C GLY A 44 17.34 -10.98 -2.95
N GLY A 45 16.80 -10.79 -1.75
CA GLY A 45 15.55 -11.38 -1.30
C GLY A 45 14.31 -10.60 -1.71
N ALA A 46 13.18 -11.29 -1.75
CA ALA A 46 11.89 -10.66 -2.02
C ALA A 46 11.38 -9.88 -0.80
N PHE A 47 10.70 -8.76 -1.07
CA PHE A 47 9.97 -8.01 -0.06
C PHE A 47 8.51 -7.80 -0.46
N SER A 48 7.67 -7.54 0.53
CA SER A 48 6.28 -7.15 0.33
C SER A 48 5.89 -6.14 1.40
N VAL A 49 5.51 -4.93 0.98
CA VAL A 49 5.11 -3.83 1.86
C VAL A 49 3.65 -3.51 1.63
N ASP A 50 2.87 -3.61 2.68
CA ASP A 50 1.48 -3.18 2.67
C ASP A 50 1.39 -1.67 2.93
N VAL A 51 0.53 -1.02 2.17
CA VAL A 51 0.09 0.35 2.43
C VAL A 51 -1.37 0.31 2.84
N SER A 52 -1.68 0.93 3.96
CA SER A 52 -3.01 0.93 4.55
C SER A 52 -3.51 2.33 4.85
N LEU A 53 -4.83 2.45 4.95
CA LEU A 53 -5.52 3.61 5.51
C LEU A 53 -6.00 3.30 6.92
N ALA A 54 -5.97 4.31 7.77
CA ALA A 54 -6.56 4.30 9.10
C ALA A 54 -7.27 5.63 9.38
N ASP A 55 -8.12 5.63 10.41
CA ASP A 55 -8.91 6.80 10.81
C ASP A 55 -9.87 7.27 9.70
N ILE A 56 -10.45 6.35 8.94
CA ILE A 56 -11.32 6.68 7.81
C ILE A 56 -12.57 7.39 8.31
N PRO A 57 -12.88 8.62 7.81
CA PRO A 57 -14.07 9.35 8.22
C PRO A 57 -15.36 8.64 7.80
N SER A 58 -16.45 8.87 8.54
CA SER A 58 -17.78 8.31 8.25
C SER A 58 -18.34 8.68 6.88
N THR A 59 -17.82 9.74 6.27
CA THR A 59 -18.12 10.16 4.89
C THR A 59 -17.47 9.28 3.84
N LYS A 60 -16.56 8.35 4.26
CA LYS A 60 -15.89 7.35 3.42
C LYS A 60 -14.99 7.98 2.34
N ILE A 61 -14.40 7.14 1.50
CA ILE A 61 -13.45 7.53 0.46
C ILE A 61 -13.89 6.92 -0.87
N ASN A 62 -13.94 7.71 -1.94
CA ASN A 62 -14.13 7.21 -3.31
C ASN A 62 -13.11 7.76 -4.31
N VAL A 63 -12.12 8.53 -3.83
CA VAL A 63 -11.02 9.02 -4.67
C VAL A 63 -9.73 9.07 -3.87
N MET A 64 -8.65 8.58 -4.50
CA MET A 64 -7.27 8.69 -3.99
C MET A 64 -6.32 9.00 -5.14
N ASP A 65 -5.36 9.89 -4.90
CA ASP A 65 -4.27 10.23 -5.81
C ASP A 65 -3.05 10.65 -5.00
N PHE A 66 -2.03 9.81 -5.01
CA PHE A 66 -0.78 10.03 -4.28
C PHE A 66 0.36 9.24 -4.91
N ALA A 67 1.57 9.53 -4.51
CA ALA A 67 2.75 8.76 -4.85
C ALA A 67 3.31 8.03 -3.63
N VAL A 68 3.89 6.86 -3.87
CA VAL A 68 4.79 6.18 -2.94
C VAL A 68 6.21 6.36 -3.47
N THR A 69 7.10 6.84 -2.62
CA THR A 69 8.51 7.04 -2.98
C THR A 69 9.40 6.01 -2.28
N TYR A 70 10.42 5.56 -2.97
CA TYR A 70 11.38 4.56 -2.48
C TYR A 70 12.76 4.79 -3.08
N ASP A 71 13.78 4.16 -2.51
CA ASP A 71 15.14 4.22 -3.06
C ASP A 71 15.35 3.09 -4.09
N ASN A 72 15.35 3.44 -5.36
CA ASN A 72 15.60 2.50 -6.46
C ASN A 72 17.07 2.07 -6.57
N THR A 73 17.97 2.60 -5.76
CA THR A 73 19.33 2.06 -5.63
C THR A 73 19.38 0.87 -4.69
N VAL A 74 18.37 0.70 -3.83
CA VAL A 74 18.23 -0.38 -2.85
C VAL A 74 17.19 -1.42 -3.29
N LEU A 75 16.06 -0.95 -3.82
CA LEU A 75 14.92 -1.79 -4.15
C LEU A 75 14.64 -1.83 -5.66
N ASN A 76 14.27 -3.01 -6.15
CA ASN A 76 13.55 -3.18 -7.40
C ASN A 76 12.08 -3.44 -7.08
N VAL A 77 11.19 -2.57 -7.50
CA VAL A 77 9.74 -2.79 -7.37
C VAL A 77 9.22 -3.47 -8.63
N ASP A 78 8.63 -4.65 -8.47
CA ASP A 78 8.14 -5.47 -9.59
C ASP A 78 6.64 -5.30 -9.83
N SER A 79 5.87 -5.10 -8.78
CA SER A 79 4.41 -5.00 -8.89
C SER A 79 3.76 -4.24 -7.74
N VAL A 80 2.62 -3.66 -8.05
CA VAL A 80 1.70 -3.08 -7.07
C VAL A 80 0.33 -3.70 -7.30
N LYS A 81 -0.23 -4.28 -6.24
CA LYS A 81 -1.56 -4.91 -6.28
C LYS A 81 -2.53 -4.13 -5.41
N ILE A 82 -3.78 -4.08 -5.84
CA ILE A 82 -4.85 -3.51 -5.02
C ILE A 82 -5.00 -4.33 -3.73
N GLY A 83 -5.16 -3.66 -2.60
CA GLY A 83 -5.39 -4.27 -1.31
C GLY A 83 -6.88 -4.49 -1.04
N LYS A 84 -7.18 -5.37 -0.09
CA LYS A 84 -8.53 -5.83 0.20
C LYS A 84 -9.51 -4.69 0.51
N SER A 85 -9.08 -3.63 1.20
CA SER A 85 -9.96 -2.52 1.56
C SER A 85 -10.32 -1.61 0.40
N ALA A 86 -9.50 -1.59 -0.67
CA ALA A 86 -9.74 -0.83 -1.89
C ALA A 86 -10.31 -1.69 -3.04
N ASP A 87 -10.22 -3.01 -2.92
CA ASP A 87 -10.82 -3.98 -3.85
C ASP A 87 -12.30 -4.16 -3.50
N VAL A 88 -13.06 -3.08 -3.67
CA VAL A 88 -14.49 -3.10 -3.42
C VAL A 88 -15.18 -3.91 -4.52
N ASP A 89 -15.82 -4.99 -4.11
CA ASP A 89 -16.52 -5.89 -5.01
C ASP A 89 -17.68 -5.15 -5.69
N VAL A 90 -17.63 -5.15 -7.02
CA VAL A 90 -18.69 -4.62 -7.87
C VAL A 90 -19.64 -5.76 -8.17
N SER A 91 -20.31 -6.26 -7.13
CA SER A 91 -21.36 -7.28 -7.30
C SER A 91 -22.64 -6.64 -7.83
N GLY A 92 -23.18 -7.15 -8.92
CA GLY A 92 -24.45 -6.73 -9.50
C GLY A 92 -24.34 -6.16 -10.91
N ASP A 93 -25.36 -5.43 -11.32
CA ASP A 93 -25.54 -4.90 -12.69
C ASP A 93 -24.62 -3.73 -13.05
N SER A 94 -23.50 -3.54 -12.34
CA SER A 94 -22.56 -2.48 -12.69
C SER A 94 -21.92 -2.76 -14.06
N THR A 95 -21.97 -1.75 -14.92
CA THR A 95 -21.25 -1.81 -16.19
C THR A 95 -19.75 -1.66 -15.93
N ALA A 96 -18.91 -2.09 -16.87
CA ALA A 96 -17.46 -1.93 -16.74
C ALA A 96 -17.01 -0.44 -16.60
N ALA A 97 -17.90 0.50 -16.91
CA ALA A 97 -17.66 1.93 -16.76
C ALA A 97 -17.79 2.40 -15.28
N ASP A 98 -18.54 1.67 -14.48
CA ASP A 98 -18.80 1.99 -13.08
C ASP A 98 -17.82 1.29 -12.13
N ALA A 99 -17.08 0.30 -12.63
CA ALA A 99 -16.11 -0.45 -11.83
C ALA A 99 -15.05 0.49 -11.24
N PRO A 100 -14.54 0.19 -10.03
CA PRO A 100 -13.42 0.91 -9.46
C PRO A 100 -12.22 0.92 -10.41
N VAL A 101 -11.58 2.08 -10.53
CA VAL A 101 -10.37 2.25 -11.32
C VAL A 101 -9.18 2.27 -10.38
N PHE A 102 -8.29 1.31 -10.53
CA PHE A 102 -7.01 1.28 -9.84
C PHE A 102 -5.88 1.33 -10.87
N ASN A 103 -5.18 2.44 -10.90
CA ASN A 103 -4.05 2.64 -11.79
C ASN A 103 -2.79 2.89 -10.98
N THR A 104 -1.73 2.20 -11.35
CA THR A 104 -0.40 2.41 -10.80
C THR A 104 0.61 2.53 -11.93
N ASN A 105 1.64 3.34 -11.73
CA ASN A 105 2.77 3.44 -12.63
C ASN A 105 4.06 3.49 -11.81
N ILE A 106 4.95 2.56 -12.07
CA ILE A 106 6.26 2.46 -11.43
C ILE A 106 7.26 3.13 -12.35
N LYS A 107 7.86 4.22 -11.90
CA LYS A 107 8.85 4.95 -12.67
C LYS A 107 9.92 5.52 -11.75
N ASP A 108 11.18 5.22 -12.05
CA ASP A 108 12.33 5.67 -11.27
C ASP A 108 12.19 5.28 -9.79
N SER A 109 12.07 6.24 -8.89
CA SER A 109 11.89 6.05 -7.45
C SER A 109 10.48 6.40 -6.99
N GLU A 110 9.51 6.41 -7.89
CA GLU A 110 8.13 6.80 -7.61
C GLU A 110 7.13 5.76 -8.14
N ILE A 111 6.15 5.44 -7.33
CA ILE A 111 4.96 4.67 -7.71
C ILE A 111 3.79 5.62 -7.65
N THR A 112 3.23 6.00 -8.79
CA THR A 112 1.99 6.77 -8.77
C THR A 112 0.80 5.86 -8.52
N VAL A 113 -0.10 6.28 -7.66
CA VAL A 113 -1.31 5.54 -7.27
C VAL A 113 -2.53 6.40 -7.50
N SER A 114 -3.47 5.89 -8.25
CA SER A 114 -4.74 6.55 -8.51
C SER A 114 -5.86 5.53 -8.39
N TRP A 115 -6.80 5.79 -7.50
CA TRP A 115 -7.98 4.96 -7.28
C TRP A 115 -9.22 5.81 -7.23
N SER A 116 -10.27 5.37 -7.90
CA SER A 116 -11.56 6.04 -7.85
C SER A 116 -12.70 5.10 -8.20
N THR A 117 -13.90 5.40 -7.71
CA THR A 117 -15.13 4.70 -8.10
C THR A 117 -16.27 5.71 -8.32
N ALA A 118 -17.05 5.48 -9.37
CA ALA A 118 -18.29 6.20 -9.66
C ALA A 118 -19.51 5.53 -9.01
N LEU A 119 -19.34 4.37 -8.39
CA LEU A 119 -20.40 3.66 -7.69
C LEU A 119 -20.90 4.44 -6.48
N GLY A 120 -22.11 4.11 -6.03
CA GLY A 120 -22.69 4.71 -4.83
C GLY A 120 -21.89 4.43 -3.56
N SER A 121 -22.18 5.15 -2.49
CA SER A 121 -21.42 5.11 -1.22
C SER A 121 -21.39 3.73 -0.52
N ALA A 122 -22.17 2.75 -0.97
CA ALA A 122 -22.06 1.37 -0.51
C ALA A 122 -20.76 0.71 -0.95
N SER A 123 -20.19 1.17 -2.09
CA SER A 123 -18.94 0.66 -2.67
C SER A 123 -17.74 1.59 -2.45
N TRP A 124 -17.83 2.49 -1.48
CA TRP A 124 -16.71 3.34 -1.08
C TRP A 124 -15.90 2.70 0.03
N ILE A 125 -14.61 3.03 0.12
CA ILE A 125 -13.78 2.56 1.21
C ILE A 125 -14.29 3.17 2.51
N ALA A 126 -14.73 2.31 3.42
CA ALA A 126 -15.40 2.69 4.67
C ALA A 126 -14.66 2.23 5.92
N GLU A 127 -13.75 1.27 5.78
CA GLU A 127 -13.08 0.63 6.91
C GLU A 127 -11.56 0.70 6.73
N ASP A 128 -10.88 0.85 7.84
CA ASP A 128 -9.42 0.82 7.92
C ASP A 128 -8.89 -0.50 7.33
N GLY A 129 -7.73 -0.43 6.69
CA GLY A 129 -7.09 -1.63 6.15
C GLY A 129 -6.17 -1.38 4.98
N VAL A 130 -5.67 -2.48 4.41
CA VAL A 130 -4.71 -2.47 3.31
C VAL A 130 -5.39 -2.04 2.01
N ILE A 131 -4.86 -0.99 1.40
CA ILE A 131 -5.34 -0.44 0.12
C ILE A 131 -4.48 -0.86 -1.07
N LEU A 132 -3.20 -1.16 -0.84
CA LEU A 132 -2.31 -1.74 -1.84
C LEU A 132 -1.16 -2.49 -1.18
N THR A 133 -0.56 -3.40 -1.96
CA THR A 133 0.65 -4.13 -1.59
C THR A 133 1.71 -3.92 -2.67
N ILE A 134 2.89 -3.47 -2.27
CA ILE A 134 4.06 -3.26 -3.12
C ILE A 134 4.97 -4.48 -2.96
N SER A 135 5.33 -5.13 -4.05
CA SER A 135 6.22 -6.28 -4.03
C SER A 135 7.40 -6.09 -4.98
N GLY A 136 8.53 -6.66 -4.58
CA GLY A 136 9.76 -6.55 -5.34
C GLY A 136 10.90 -7.33 -4.71
N THR A 137 12.13 -6.94 -5.07
CA THR A 137 13.36 -7.55 -4.56
C THR A 137 14.33 -6.48 -4.06
N VAL A 138 15.03 -6.78 -2.97
CA VAL A 138 16.20 -6.01 -2.53
C VAL A 138 17.36 -6.32 -3.49
N LYS A 139 18.16 -5.33 -3.87
CA LYS A 139 19.33 -5.57 -4.71
C LYS A 139 20.40 -6.37 -3.99
N ASP A 140 21.15 -7.19 -4.74
CA ASP A 140 22.12 -8.15 -4.20
C ASP A 140 23.30 -7.51 -3.47
N ASP A 141 23.67 -6.29 -3.85
CA ASP A 141 24.85 -5.58 -3.35
C ASP A 141 24.56 -4.66 -2.16
N VAL A 142 23.33 -4.70 -1.65
CA VAL A 142 22.91 -3.87 -0.50
C VAL A 142 23.41 -4.49 0.80
N LYS A 143 23.99 -3.67 1.65
CA LYS A 143 24.55 -4.11 2.93
C LYS A 143 23.47 -4.42 3.96
N ASP A 144 23.71 -5.45 4.77
CA ASP A 144 22.89 -5.73 5.95
C ASP A 144 22.86 -4.50 6.88
N GLY A 145 21.70 -4.25 7.47
CA GLY A 145 21.44 -3.08 8.31
C GLY A 145 21.02 -1.83 7.53
N THR A 146 21.03 -1.85 6.20
CA THR A 146 20.46 -0.74 5.40
C THR A 146 18.96 -0.65 5.65
N VAL A 147 18.48 0.54 5.99
CA VAL A 147 17.06 0.84 6.13
C VAL A 147 16.67 1.82 5.04
N THR A 148 15.75 1.42 4.17
CA THR A 148 15.20 2.29 3.12
C THR A 148 13.76 2.64 3.44
N PRO A 149 13.39 3.94 3.46
CA PRO A 149 12.03 4.35 3.71
C PRO A 149 11.13 4.05 2.51
N ILE A 150 9.86 3.86 2.81
CA ILE A 150 8.74 3.87 1.87
C ILE A 150 7.86 5.05 2.29
N ASP A 151 8.00 6.15 1.59
CA ASP A 151 7.36 7.43 1.94
C ASP A 151 6.21 7.76 1.00
N PHE A 152 5.42 8.77 1.38
CA PHE A 152 4.27 9.25 0.63
C PHE A 152 4.45 10.71 0.22
N ALA A 153 4.09 11.00 -1.02
CA ALA A 153 4.26 12.32 -1.61
C ALA A 153 3.12 12.66 -2.60
N PRO A 154 2.95 13.93 -2.96
CA PRO A 154 2.18 14.29 -4.14
C PRO A 154 2.78 13.66 -5.39
N VAL A 155 1.95 13.19 -6.32
CA VAL A 155 2.41 12.64 -7.60
C VAL A 155 3.21 13.68 -8.37
N THR A 156 4.40 13.29 -8.85
CA THR A 156 5.27 14.16 -9.68
C THR A 156 4.69 14.30 -11.09
N ARG A 157 3.81 15.26 -11.26
CA ARG A 157 3.22 15.64 -12.55
C ARG A 157 2.75 17.08 -12.52
N GLU A 158 2.53 17.67 -13.69
CA GLU A 158 1.82 18.92 -13.78
C GLU A 158 0.37 18.77 -13.27
N THR A 159 -0.15 19.79 -12.62
CA THR A 159 -1.53 19.86 -12.13
C THR A 159 -2.54 19.55 -13.24
N TYR A 160 -2.28 20.12 -14.43
CA TYR A 160 -2.89 19.73 -15.71
C TYR A 160 -1.86 19.96 -16.83
N GLN A 161 -1.97 19.22 -17.90
CA GLN A 161 -1.00 19.24 -18.99
C GLN A 161 -0.83 20.66 -19.55
N GLY A 162 0.41 21.15 -19.55
CA GLY A 162 0.76 22.48 -20.04
C GLY A 162 0.55 23.61 -19.03
N SER A 163 0.25 23.30 -17.77
CA SER A 163 0.13 24.32 -16.71
C SER A 163 1.46 24.94 -16.32
N GLY A 164 2.57 24.19 -16.46
CA GLY A 164 3.87 24.57 -15.92
C GLY A 164 3.94 24.49 -14.40
N GLU A 165 2.86 24.10 -13.72
CA GLU A 165 2.78 23.97 -12.27
C GLU A 165 2.68 22.50 -11.86
N ASN A 166 3.60 22.07 -11.01
CA ASN A 166 3.59 20.72 -10.45
C ASN A 166 2.48 20.56 -9.39
N ASN A 167 1.95 19.33 -9.31
CA ASN A 167 1.05 18.95 -8.25
C ASN A 167 1.74 19.08 -6.87
N LYS A 168 1.02 19.66 -5.91
CA LYS A 168 1.57 19.98 -4.57
C LYS A 168 0.86 19.23 -3.45
N SER A 169 -0.16 18.45 -3.77
CA SER A 169 -1.00 17.81 -2.76
C SER A 169 -1.31 16.38 -3.12
N MET A 170 -1.30 15.51 -2.13
CA MET A 170 -1.98 14.23 -2.18
C MET A 170 -3.48 14.46 -2.05
N VAL A 171 -4.27 13.59 -2.64
CA VAL A 171 -5.74 13.63 -2.54
C VAL A 171 -6.21 12.30 -1.97
N ILE A 172 -6.94 12.34 -0.86
CA ILE A 172 -7.72 11.22 -0.33
C ILE A 172 -9.03 11.82 0.17
N GLY A 173 -10.15 11.37 -0.39
CA GLY A 173 -11.43 12.00 -0.05
C GLY A 173 -12.60 11.42 -0.81
N TYR A 174 -13.62 12.27 -1.01
CA TYR A 174 -14.79 11.87 -1.76
C TYR A 174 -15.27 12.96 -2.72
N VAL A 175 -16.01 12.51 -3.73
CA VAL A 175 -16.79 13.34 -4.64
C VAL A 175 -18.19 12.72 -4.73
N ASN A 176 -19.21 13.51 -4.39
CA ASN A 176 -20.60 13.12 -4.45
C ASN A 176 -21.44 14.22 -5.08
N GLY A 177 -21.64 14.17 -6.39
CA GLY A 177 -22.29 15.22 -7.14
C GLY A 177 -21.53 16.55 -7.08
N LYS A 178 -22.07 17.52 -6.39
CA LYS A 178 -21.44 18.85 -6.18
C LYS A 178 -20.61 18.90 -4.89
N ASP A 179 -20.78 17.91 -4.01
CA ASP A 179 -20.08 17.85 -2.75
C ASP A 179 -18.76 17.09 -2.95
N ALA A 180 -17.67 17.73 -2.61
CA ALA A 180 -16.36 17.11 -2.68
C ALA A 180 -15.53 17.55 -1.49
N ALA A 181 -14.77 16.64 -0.94
CA ALA A 181 -13.83 16.91 0.13
C ALA A 181 -12.54 16.12 -0.04
N SER A 182 -11.41 16.78 0.24
CA SER A 182 -10.13 16.14 0.46
C SER A 182 -9.83 16.22 1.95
N TYR A 183 -9.55 15.07 2.57
CA TYR A 183 -9.21 15.01 4.00
C TYR A 183 -7.80 15.54 4.26
N THR A 184 -7.54 15.91 5.51
CA THR A 184 -6.18 16.12 5.97
C THR A 184 -5.47 14.78 6.05
N ILE A 185 -4.40 14.59 5.26
CA ILE A 185 -3.67 13.35 5.19
C ILE A 185 -2.51 13.39 6.19
N LYS A 186 -2.50 12.46 7.14
CA LYS A 186 -1.36 12.14 7.99
C LYS A 186 -0.62 10.97 7.36
N THR A 187 0.72 10.98 7.42
CA THR A 187 1.53 9.91 6.86
C THR A 187 2.39 9.26 7.93
N GLU A 188 2.44 7.93 7.89
CA GLU A 188 3.37 7.11 8.66
C GLU A 188 4.20 6.29 7.67
N ALA A 189 5.46 6.66 7.49
CA ALA A 189 6.35 5.98 6.56
C ALA A 189 6.54 4.51 6.90
N GLY A 190 6.51 3.67 5.87
CA GLY A 190 6.99 2.29 5.93
C GLY A 190 8.50 2.22 5.80
N SER A 191 9.04 1.01 5.84
CA SER A 191 10.45 0.77 5.53
C SER A 191 10.72 -0.67 5.13
N VAL A 192 11.78 -0.86 4.35
CA VAL A 192 12.43 -2.16 4.17
C VAL A 192 13.78 -2.11 4.87
N THR A 193 13.99 -3.00 5.85
CA THR A 193 15.28 -3.18 6.52
C THR A 193 15.98 -4.38 5.88
N VAL A 194 17.19 -4.15 5.37
CA VAL A 194 17.98 -5.22 4.75
C VAL A 194 18.75 -5.96 5.83
N GLY A 195 18.56 -7.28 5.91
CA GLY A 195 19.23 -8.13 6.89
C GLY A 195 18.59 -9.50 6.93
N LYS A 196 19.26 -10.43 7.60
CA LYS A 196 18.74 -11.79 7.73
C LYS A 196 17.47 -11.78 8.58
N SER A 197 16.37 -12.13 7.97
CA SER A 197 15.12 -12.43 8.69
C SER A 197 15.37 -13.59 9.66
N GLY A 198 15.45 -13.29 10.93
CA GLY A 198 15.51 -14.32 11.95
C GLY A 198 16.59 -14.16 12.99
N GLN A 199 16.46 -13.18 13.83
CA GLN A 199 16.69 -13.36 15.27
C GLN A 199 15.98 -12.23 16.01
N THR A 200 14.74 -12.47 16.40
CA THR A 200 14.15 -11.70 17.50
C THR A 200 15.00 -11.97 18.72
N THR A 201 16.00 -11.12 18.94
CA THR A 201 16.67 -11.07 20.23
C THR A 201 15.69 -10.41 21.18
N THR A 202 14.86 -11.22 21.82
CA THR A 202 14.15 -10.77 23.00
C THR A 202 15.22 -10.53 24.06
N GLU A 203 15.68 -9.29 24.21
CA GLU A 203 16.43 -8.88 25.39
C GLU A 203 15.47 -9.03 26.57
N THR A 204 15.52 -10.18 27.20
CA THR A 204 14.93 -10.36 28.52
C THR A 204 15.83 -9.61 29.50
N THR A 205 15.44 -8.40 29.84
CA THR A 205 16.04 -7.69 30.95
C THR A 205 15.71 -8.46 32.23
N VAL A 206 16.62 -9.32 32.65
CA VAL A 206 16.54 -9.99 33.97
C VAL A 206 16.88 -8.95 35.01
N THR A 207 15.88 -8.40 35.66
CA THR A 207 16.05 -7.64 36.90
C THR A 207 16.37 -8.62 38.01
N THR A 208 17.64 -8.75 38.34
CA THR A 208 18.11 -9.58 39.45
C THR A 208 17.83 -8.84 40.75
N SER A 209 16.78 -9.20 41.42
CA SER A 209 16.62 -8.97 42.89
C SER A 209 17.08 -10.22 43.59
N GLY A 210 18.02 -10.06 44.46
CA GLY A 210 18.87 -10.98 45.14
C GLY A 210 18.31 -12.31 45.65
N GLU A 211 19.28 -13.16 45.84
CA GLU A 211 19.35 -14.38 46.66
C GLU A 211 18.85 -15.70 46.04
N ASP A 212 19.81 -16.50 45.93
CA ASP A 212 19.98 -17.94 46.12
C ASP A 212 20.16 -18.79 44.84
N THR A 213 21.26 -19.54 44.91
CA THR A 213 21.93 -20.36 43.97
C THR A 213 21.11 -21.58 43.51
N THR A 214 20.83 -21.71 42.21
CA THR A 214 20.76 -23.05 41.56
C THR A 214 21.03 -22.89 40.07
N GLU A 215 22.16 -23.42 39.60
CA GLU A 215 22.50 -23.56 38.19
C GLU A 215 21.51 -24.50 37.50
N THR A 216 20.78 -24.01 36.52
CA THR A 216 20.07 -24.85 35.55
C THR A 216 20.55 -24.52 34.16
N THR A 217 21.45 -25.34 33.64
CA THR A 217 21.95 -25.27 32.26
C THR A 217 20.85 -25.75 31.32
N SER A 218 20.13 -24.83 30.67
CA SER A 218 19.17 -25.16 29.62
C SER A 218 19.86 -25.15 28.26
N LYS A 219 20.10 -26.34 27.72
CA LYS A 219 20.62 -26.55 26.37
C LYS A 219 19.48 -26.41 25.37
N THR A 220 19.40 -25.27 24.70
CA THR A 220 18.39 -25.04 23.65
C THR A 220 18.87 -25.66 22.34
N THR A 221 18.21 -26.72 21.93
CA THR A 221 18.42 -27.35 20.61
C THR A 221 17.47 -26.70 19.60
N SER A 222 18.01 -25.96 18.67
CA SER A 222 17.24 -25.41 17.54
C SER A 222 16.78 -26.53 16.61
N LYS A 223 15.48 -26.70 16.47
CA LYS A 223 14.87 -27.59 15.47
C LYS A 223 14.64 -26.80 14.19
N THR A 224 15.45 -27.12 13.17
CA THR A 224 15.21 -26.68 11.80
C THR A 224 14.00 -27.45 11.27
N VAL A 225 12.91 -26.74 10.96
CA VAL A 225 11.75 -27.34 10.30
C VAL A 225 11.93 -27.21 8.80
N SER A 226 12.31 -28.32 8.16
CA SER A 226 12.36 -28.43 6.70
C SER A 226 10.96 -28.74 6.18
N TYR A 227 10.39 -27.82 5.40
CA TYR A 227 9.16 -28.09 4.67
C TYR A 227 9.45 -28.85 3.39
N THR A 228 9.22 -30.16 3.40
CA THR A 228 9.21 -30.98 2.20
C THR A 228 7.92 -30.78 1.43
N HIS A 229 8.03 -30.30 0.19
CA HIS A 229 6.93 -30.24 -0.77
C HIS A 229 6.36 -31.65 -1.02
N LEU A 230 5.14 -31.89 -0.56
CA LEU A 230 4.36 -33.05 -0.98
C LEU A 230 3.82 -32.81 -2.40
N ARG A 231 4.42 -33.50 -3.37
CA ARG A 231 3.83 -33.63 -4.72
C ARG A 231 2.57 -34.48 -4.60
N ALA A 232 1.44 -33.89 -4.99
CA ALA A 232 0.21 -34.62 -5.20
C ALA A 232 0.38 -35.55 -6.42
N HIS A 233 0.25 -36.85 -6.19
CA HIS A 233 0.12 -37.86 -7.23
C HIS A 233 -1.29 -37.80 -7.81
N GLU A 234 -1.42 -37.41 -9.07
CA GLU A 234 -2.65 -37.61 -9.85
C GLU A 234 -2.88 -39.08 -10.13
N THR A 235 -3.92 -39.63 -9.57
CA THR A 235 -4.42 -40.97 -9.91
C THR A 235 -5.38 -40.84 -11.10
N ARG A 236 -4.92 -41.20 -12.29
CA ARG A 236 -5.79 -41.45 -13.45
C ARG A 236 -6.69 -42.65 -13.16
N ARG A 237 -7.98 -42.41 -13.09
CA ARG A 237 -8.98 -43.49 -13.20
C ARG A 237 -9.32 -43.69 -14.66
N HIS A 238 -9.00 -44.87 -15.18
CA HIS A 238 -9.59 -45.43 -16.39
C HIS A 238 -11.02 -45.82 -16.10
N LEU A 239 -11.94 -45.36 -16.92
CA LEU A 239 -13.30 -45.92 -17.06
C LEU A 239 -13.35 -46.65 -18.38
N VAL A 240 -13.75 -47.90 -18.28
CA VAL A 240 -14.20 -48.80 -19.38
C VAL A 240 -15.64 -48.46 -19.71
#